data_3ffc2df2855ea576d57e7175eb6e1b64
#
_entry.id   3ffc2df2855ea576d57e7175eb6e1b64
#
_cell.length_a   1.000
_cell.length_b   1.000
_cell.length_c   1.000
_cell.angle_alpha   90.00
_cell.angle_beta   90.00
_cell.angle_gamma   90.00
#
_symmetry.space_group_name_H-M   'P 1'
#
loop_
_entity.id
_entity.type
_entity.pdbx_description
1 polymer ?
#
loop_
_entity_poly.entity_id
_entity_poly.type
_entity_poly.pdbx_seq_one_letter_code
_entity_poly.pdbx_strand_id
1 'polypeptide(L)'
;MEKDLEGTAGILKLMGDKTRLSMLGLLIKHDCCVCEFVEIFNMSQPAISQHLRKLKDAGLVKENRKGQWIFYSLNQENVYYQLVQDVIKHIPDQGEKLISLEKQGLRISCN
;
A
#
# COMPACT_ATOMS: atom_id res chain seq x y z
N MET A 1 -15.19 8.29 -11.85
CA MET A 1 -15.94 7.28 -11.08
C MET A 1 -16.72 7.95 -9.98
N GLU A 2 -17.99 7.67 -9.87
CA GLU A 2 -18.82 8.25 -8.83
C GLU A 2 -18.79 7.36 -7.57
N LYS A 3 -18.91 8.01 -6.42
CA LYS A 3 -19.04 7.29 -5.15
C LYS A 3 -20.48 6.81 -5.02
N ASP A 4 -20.64 5.51 -4.76
CA ASP A 4 -21.93 4.92 -4.46
C ASP A 4 -21.79 3.96 -3.27
N LEU A 5 -22.92 3.46 -2.79
CA LEU A 5 -22.91 2.58 -1.62
C LEU A 5 -22.11 1.31 -1.88
N GLU A 6 -22.32 0.69 -3.02
CA GLU A 6 -21.65 -0.56 -3.41
C GLU A 6 -20.14 -0.37 -3.54
N GLY A 7 -19.74 0.69 -4.24
CA GLY A 7 -18.32 1.03 -4.40
C GLY A 7 -17.64 1.32 -3.08
N THR A 8 -18.29 2.12 -2.22
CA THR A 8 -17.74 2.45 -0.91
C THR A 8 -17.62 1.20 -0.03
N ALA A 9 -18.63 0.34 -0.03
CA ALA A 9 -18.58 -0.91 0.73
C ALA A 9 -17.44 -1.81 0.22
N GLY A 10 -17.24 -1.87 -1.09
CA GLY A 10 -16.15 -2.63 -1.69
C GLY A 10 -14.78 -2.13 -1.26
N ILE A 11 -14.60 -0.82 -1.22
CA ILE A 11 -13.34 -0.22 -0.76
C ILE A 11 -13.09 -0.53 0.72
N LEU A 12 -14.12 -0.38 1.56
CA LEU A 12 -13.99 -0.70 2.97
C LEU A 12 -13.67 -2.18 3.19
N LYS A 13 -14.24 -3.07 2.38
CA LYS A 13 -13.94 -4.49 2.44
C LYS A 13 -12.47 -4.77 2.10
N LEU A 14 -11.96 -4.13 1.06
CA LEU A 14 -10.54 -4.24 0.70
C LEU A 14 -9.65 -3.77 1.83
N MET A 15 -9.98 -2.63 2.43
CA MET A 15 -9.21 -2.04 3.52
C MET A 15 -9.36 -2.82 4.83
N GLY A 16 -10.38 -3.65 4.95
CA GLY A 16 -10.62 -4.45 6.14
C GLY A 16 -9.64 -5.59 6.35
N ASP A 17 -8.83 -5.92 5.35
CA ASP A 17 -7.75 -6.90 5.52
C ASP A 17 -6.56 -6.22 6.22
N LYS A 18 -6.06 -6.85 7.28
CA LYS A 18 -4.99 -6.29 8.10
C LYS A 18 -3.73 -6.00 7.30
N THR A 19 -3.33 -6.91 6.41
CA THR A 19 -2.12 -6.73 5.60
C THR A 19 -2.30 -5.57 4.63
N ARG A 20 -3.42 -5.51 3.91
CA ARG A 20 -3.68 -4.42 2.97
C ARG A 20 -3.78 -3.08 3.68
N LEU A 21 -4.43 -3.04 4.84
CA LEU A 21 -4.52 -1.81 5.61
C LEU A 21 -3.14 -1.31 6.03
N SER A 22 -2.27 -2.21 6.49
CA SER A 22 -0.89 -1.86 6.82
C SER A 22 -0.11 -1.38 5.61
N MET A 23 -0.30 -2.01 4.45
CA MET A 23 0.33 -1.57 3.20
C MET A 23 -0.06 -0.14 2.85
N LEU A 24 -1.33 0.20 2.94
CA LEU A 24 -1.81 1.57 2.68
C LEU A 24 -1.20 2.55 3.68
N GLY A 25 -1.08 2.16 4.93
CA GLY A 25 -0.43 2.97 5.96
C GLY A 25 1.04 3.22 5.71
N LEU A 26 1.74 2.26 5.09
CA LEU A 26 3.13 2.43 4.67
C LEU A 26 3.23 3.36 3.46
N LEU A 27 2.35 3.15 2.48
CA LEU A 27 2.37 3.92 1.23
C LEU A 27 2.03 5.40 1.44
N ILE A 28 1.30 5.75 2.48
CA ILE A 28 1.04 7.16 2.79
C ILE A 28 2.32 7.87 3.24
N LYS A 29 3.30 7.12 3.72
CA LYS A 29 4.59 7.67 4.15
C LYS A 29 5.60 7.69 3.02
N HIS A 30 5.72 6.59 2.26
CA HIS A 30 6.71 6.43 1.20
C HIS A 30 6.21 5.46 0.15
N ASP A 31 6.69 5.65 -1.07
CA ASP A 31 6.54 4.63 -2.09
C ASP A 31 7.36 3.40 -1.69
N CYS A 32 6.85 2.23 -1.98
CA CYS A 32 7.49 0.98 -1.61
C CYS A 32 7.54 0.02 -2.80
N CYS A 33 8.62 -0.75 -2.89
CA CYS A 33 8.68 -1.82 -3.88
C CYS A 33 8.18 -3.14 -3.27
N VAL A 34 7.87 -4.11 -4.13
CA VAL A 34 7.35 -5.42 -3.71
C VAL A 34 8.32 -6.09 -2.73
N CYS A 35 9.62 -5.99 -2.99
CA CYS A 35 10.62 -6.64 -2.14
C CYS A 35 10.65 -6.07 -0.72
N GLU A 36 10.36 -4.78 -0.56
CA GLU A 36 10.25 -4.17 0.76
C GLU A 36 9.05 -4.75 1.53
N PHE A 37 7.91 -4.92 0.86
CA PHE A 37 6.74 -5.53 1.48
C PHE A 37 6.99 -6.98 1.88
N VAL A 38 7.68 -7.73 1.02
CA VAL A 38 8.05 -9.13 1.32
C VAL A 38 8.83 -9.19 2.64
N GLU A 39 9.81 -8.30 2.81
CA GLU A 39 10.61 -8.26 4.02
C GLU A 39 9.81 -7.79 5.24
N ILE A 40 9.02 -6.73 5.08
CA ILE A 40 8.26 -6.15 6.19
C ILE A 40 7.23 -7.14 6.73
N PHE A 41 6.49 -7.81 5.84
CA PHE A 41 5.39 -8.67 6.24
C PHE A 41 5.80 -10.14 6.39
N ASN A 42 7.02 -10.47 6.00
CA ASN A 42 7.51 -11.86 6.04
C ASN A 42 6.53 -12.80 5.31
N MET A 43 6.09 -12.38 4.15
CA MET A 43 5.17 -13.12 3.30
C MET A 43 5.83 -13.39 1.96
N SER A 44 5.35 -14.41 1.26
CA SER A 44 5.87 -14.73 -0.08
C SER A 44 5.55 -13.62 -1.08
N GLN A 45 6.38 -13.50 -2.12
CA GLN A 45 6.12 -12.52 -3.18
C GLN A 45 4.77 -12.72 -3.83
N PRO A 46 4.32 -13.95 -4.17
CA PRO A 46 2.98 -14.13 -4.74
C PRO A 46 1.85 -13.63 -3.83
N ALA A 47 1.97 -13.83 -2.52
CA ALA A 47 0.96 -13.35 -1.57
C ALA A 47 0.91 -11.83 -1.53
N ILE A 48 2.10 -11.18 -1.46
CA ILE A 48 2.19 -9.72 -1.51
C ILE A 48 1.63 -9.19 -2.82
N SER A 49 1.99 -9.80 -3.94
CA SER A 49 1.53 -9.38 -5.27
C SER A 49 0.01 -9.48 -5.41
N GLN A 50 -0.63 -10.48 -4.80
CA GLN A 50 -2.08 -10.60 -4.82
C GLN A 50 -2.76 -9.47 -4.06
N HIS A 51 -2.23 -9.08 -2.91
CA HIS A 51 -2.76 -7.93 -2.16
C HIS A 51 -2.62 -6.64 -2.95
N LEU A 52 -1.44 -6.41 -3.54
CA LEU A 52 -1.19 -5.22 -4.33
C LEU A 52 -2.07 -5.17 -5.58
N ARG A 53 -2.30 -6.32 -6.22
CA ARG A 53 -3.16 -6.40 -7.38
C ARG A 53 -4.59 -5.99 -7.04
N LYS A 54 -5.12 -6.46 -5.92
CA LYS A 54 -6.46 -6.08 -5.47
C LYS A 54 -6.57 -4.58 -5.23
N LEU A 55 -5.56 -3.99 -4.60
CA LEU A 55 -5.52 -2.55 -4.36
C LEU A 55 -5.41 -1.77 -5.67
N LYS A 56 -4.59 -2.25 -6.59
CA LYS A 56 -4.40 -1.62 -7.90
C LYS A 56 -5.67 -1.71 -8.75
N ASP A 57 -6.31 -2.87 -8.78
CA ASP A 57 -7.55 -3.06 -9.57
C ASP A 57 -8.66 -2.16 -9.06
N ALA A 58 -8.69 -1.86 -7.77
CA ALA A 58 -9.64 -0.91 -7.19
C ALA A 58 -9.22 0.55 -7.38
N GLY A 59 -8.04 0.79 -7.96
CA GLY A 59 -7.53 2.13 -8.21
C GLY A 59 -6.97 2.84 -7.00
N LEU A 60 -6.77 2.15 -5.88
CA LEU A 60 -6.26 2.78 -4.66
C LEU A 60 -4.75 3.01 -4.71
N VAL A 61 -4.05 2.19 -5.47
CA VAL A 61 -2.59 2.33 -5.64
C VAL A 61 -2.25 2.34 -7.12
N LYS A 62 -1.09 2.94 -7.42
CA LYS A 62 -0.49 2.94 -8.76
C LYS A 62 0.84 2.22 -8.70
N GLU A 63 1.20 1.53 -9.77
CA GLU A 63 2.55 0.97 -9.87
C GLU A 63 3.40 1.81 -10.81
N ASN A 64 4.68 1.86 -10.52
CA ASN A 64 5.64 2.64 -11.28
C ASN A 64 6.94 1.84 -11.37
N ARG A 65 7.33 1.49 -12.59
CA ARG A 65 8.57 0.75 -12.82
C ARG A 65 9.76 1.72 -12.87
N LYS A 66 10.80 1.40 -12.09
CA LYS A 66 12.08 2.13 -12.11
C LYS A 66 13.19 1.10 -12.29
N GLY A 67 13.70 0.98 -13.53
CA GLY A 67 14.67 -0.05 -13.86
C GLY A 67 14.08 -1.45 -13.65
N GLN A 68 14.73 -2.26 -12.82
CA GLN A 68 14.28 -3.61 -12.51
C GLN A 68 13.28 -3.65 -11.34
N TRP A 69 13.00 -2.50 -10.72
CA TRP A 69 12.14 -2.41 -9.54
C TRP A 69 10.75 -1.93 -9.91
N ILE A 70 9.74 -2.46 -9.23
CA ILE A 70 8.36 -1.98 -9.35
C ILE A 70 7.97 -1.37 -8.01
N PHE A 71 7.72 -0.07 -8.02
CA PHE A 71 7.28 0.67 -6.85
C PHE A 71 5.78 0.91 -6.87
N TYR A 72 5.19 0.95 -5.71
CA TYR A 72 3.77 1.28 -5.54
C TYR A 72 3.63 2.57 -4.76
N SER A 73 2.61 3.34 -5.12
CA SER A 73 2.26 4.60 -4.44
C SER A 73 0.75 4.70 -4.33
N LEU A 74 0.27 5.51 -3.38
CA LEU A 74 -1.15 5.78 -3.29
C LEU A 74 -1.61 6.59 -4.51
N ASN A 75 -2.80 6.28 -5.01
CA ASN A 75 -3.40 7.02 -6.10
C ASN A 75 -4.21 8.19 -5.55
N GLN A 76 -3.61 9.37 -5.54
CA GLN A 76 -4.22 10.58 -4.99
C GLN A 76 -5.41 11.08 -5.82
N GLU A 77 -5.55 10.60 -7.05
CA GLU A 77 -6.64 10.99 -7.95
C GLU A 77 -7.89 10.13 -7.80
N ASN A 78 -7.80 9.02 -7.02
CA ASN A 78 -8.95 8.18 -6.78
C ASN A 78 -9.97 8.89 -5.90
N VAL A 79 -11.26 8.73 -6.23
CA VAL A 79 -12.35 9.39 -5.48
C VAL A 79 -12.39 8.95 -4.00
N TYR A 80 -11.79 7.81 -3.67
CA TYR A 80 -11.73 7.30 -2.30
C TYR A 80 -10.43 7.64 -1.58
N TYR A 81 -9.57 8.46 -2.17
CA TYR A 81 -8.29 8.81 -1.54
C TYR A 81 -8.49 9.43 -0.16
N GLN A 82 -9.46 10.32 -0.02
CA GLN A 82 -9.76 10.95 1.27
C GLN A 82 -10.21 9.90 2.29
N LEU A 83 -11.04 8.95 1.89
CA LEU A 83 -11.48 7.87 2.77
C LEU A 83 -10.27 7.03 3.25
N VAL A 84 -9.36 6.71 2.34
CA VAL A 84 -8.14 5.97 2.69
C VAL A 84 -7.35 6.74 3.74
N GLN A 85 -7.12 8.03 3.53
CA GLN A 85 -6.42 8.87 4.50
C GLN A 85 -7.12 8.88 5.86
N ASP A 86 -8.44 9.02 5.84
CA ASP A 86 -9.24 9.09 7.08
C ASP A 86 -9.15 7.79 7.88
N VAL A 87 -9.21 6.65 7.19
CA VAL A 87 -9.10 5.35 7.86
C VAL A 87 -7.69 5.15 8.42
N ILE A 88 -6.66 5.53 7.67
CA ILE A 88 -5.27 5.38 8.12
C ILE A 88 -5.01 6.17 9.40
N LYS A 89 -5.69 7.28 9.62
CA LYS A 89 -5.56 8.07 10.84
C LYS A 89 -5.96 7.28 12.10
N HIS A 90 -6.72 6.22 11.95
CA HIS A 90 -7.21 5.41 13.06
C HIS A 90 -6.33 4.21 13.39
N ILE A 91 -5.21 4.03 12.68
CA ILE A 91 -4.29 2.93 12.94
C ILE A 91 -2.95 3.47 13.42
N PRO A 92 -2.15 2.64 14.12
CA PRO A 92 -0.79 3.05 14.50
C PRO A 92 0.05 3.39 13.28
N ASP A 93 0.98 4.32 13.46
CA ASP A 93 1.91 4.72 12.41
C ASP A 93 2.72 3.51 11.94
N GLN A 94 2.64 3.20 10.65
CA GLN A 94 3.36 2.08 10.06
C GLN A 94 4.80 2.43 9.66
N GLY A 95 5.18 3.70 9.78
CA GLY A 95 6.50 4.18 9.39
C GLY A 95 7.65 3.51 10.14
N GLU A 96 7.41 3.02 11.35
CA GLU A 96 8.43 2.31 12.12
C GLU A 96 8.93 1.06 11.39
N LYS A 97 8.08 0.41 10.61
CA LYS A 97 8.45 -0.76 9.83
C LYS A 97 9.49 -0.40 8.76
N LEU A 98 9.34 0.78 8.16
CA LEU A 98 10.30 1.28 7.16
C LEU A 98 11.63 1.65 7.82
N ILE A 99 11.59 2.27 9.00
CA ILE A 99 12.80 2.62 9.75
C ILE A 99 13.58 1.36 10.12
N SER A 100 12.87 0.34 10.57
CA SER A 100 13.49 -0.94 10.90
C SER A 100 14.18 -1.56 9.68
N LEU A 101 13.54 -1.46 8.52
CA LEU A 101 14.09 -1.97 7.27
C LEU A 101 15.35 -1.22 6.87
N GLU A 102 15.35 0.12 7.02
CA GLU A 102 16.53 0.96 6.75
C GLU A 102 17.70 0.57 7.64
N LYS A 103 17.45 0.33 8.91
CA LYS A 103 18.50 -0.07 9.86
C LYS A 103 19.11 -1.43 9.50
N GLN A 104 18.35 -2.28 8.82
CA GLN A 104 18.84 -3.57 8.36
C GLN A 104 19.52 -3.48 6.99
N GLY A 105 19.54 -2.29 6.38
CA GLY A 105 20.12 -2.08 5.05
C GLY A 105 19.30 -2.68 3.92
N LEU A 106 18.02 -2.96 4.18
CA LEU A 106 17.13 -3.60 3.21
C LEU A 106 16.22 -2.64 2.47
N ARG A 107 16.26 -1.35 2.81
CA ARG A 107 15.45 -0.34 2.15
C ARG A 107 15.97 -0.07 0.74
N ILE A 108 15.06 -0.09 -0.24
CA ILE A 108 15.41 0.18 -1.63
C ILE A 108 15.33 1.68 -1.88
N SER A 109 16.42 2.24 -2.43
CA SER A 109 16.46 3.65 -2.82
C SER A 109 16.05 3.79 -4.28
N CYS A 110 15.27 4.84 -4.57
CA CYS A 110 14.81 5.16 -5.91
C CYS A 110 15.76 6.09 -6.67
N ASN A 111 16.92 6.37 -6.14
CA ASN A 111 17.88 7.30 -6.78
C ASN A 111 18.49 6.73 -8.03
#